data_269a73f167498703f51d0128f0639339
#
_entry.id   269a73f167498703f51d0128f0639339
#
_cell.length_a   1.000
_cell.length_b   1.000
_cell.length_c   1.000
_cell.angle_alpha   90.00
_cell.angle_beta   90.00
_cell.angle_gamma   90.00
#
_symmetry.space_group_name_H-M   'P 1'
#
loop_
_entity.id
_entity.type
_entity.pdbx_description
1 polymer ?
#
loop_
_entity_poly.entity_id
_entity_poly.type
_entity_poly.pdbx_seq_one_letter_code
_entity_poly.pdbx_strand_id
1 'polypeptide(L)'
;YDSEFRFVGRPIPALQGMDPEKVIYSNSFTRSLAPSLRISYLVLPPSLLEIYREKYLFYSCPVPNFEQNTLFRFMSLGYFESHLNRMRNAYKERRDQLVAAVMNSSLGGSVEVIGSDAGLHLLFRVNNGMNEKQLVSSAGAAGVRVYGAGEFSVGRAGNCPESTVVIGYSGFPAQNIAPAVERLERAWAGGKKTAFPTA
;
A
#
# COMPACT_ATOMS: atom_id res chain seq x y z
N TYR A 1 -4.63 -7.72 -1.91
CA TYR A 1 -4.84 -6.39 -1.33
C TYR A 1 -4.14 -5.35 -2.19
N ASP A 2 -4.77 -4.18 -2.42
CA ASP A 2 -4.31 -3.12 -3.35
C ASP A 2 -4.11 -3.58 -4.81
N SER A 3 -4.73 -4.70 -5.21
CA SER A 3 -4.59 -5.28 -6.56
C SER A 3 -5.10 -4.35 -7.67
N GLU A 4 -6.01 -3.44 -7.34
CA GLU A 4 -6.52 -2.41 -8.23
C GLU A 4 -5.45 -1.41 -8.66
N PHE A 5 -4.38 -1.23 -7.86
CA PHE A 5 -3.29 -0.28 -8.08
C PHE A 5 -1.99 -0.98 -8.46
N ARG A 6 -2.07 -1.87 -9.45
CA ARG A 6 -0.90 -2.46 -10.08
C ARG A 6 -0.45 -1.60 -11.27
N PHE A 7 0.85 -1.28 -11.32
CA PHE A 7 1.43 -0.37 -12.32
C PHE A 7 2.27 -1.10 -13.35
N VAL A 8 2.81 -2.27 -12.99
CA VAL A 8 3.68 -3.09 -13.85
C VAL A 8 3.19 -4.53 -13.87
N GLY A 9 3.20 -5.12 -15.08
CA GLY A 9 2.81 -6.51 -15.28
C GLY A 9 1.29 -6.73 -15.29
N ARG A 10 0.89 -8.02 -15.41
CA ARG A 10 -0.52 -8.41 -15.39
C ARG A 10 -1.04 -8.50 -13.95
N PRO A 11 -2.35 -8.26 -13.73
CA PRO A 11 -2.96 -8.54 -12.44
C PRO A 11 -2.72 -9.99 -12.01
N ILE A 12 -2.43 -10.18 -10.73
CA ILE A 12 -2.30 -11.53 -10.17
C ILE A 12 -3.71 -12.00 -9.80
N PRO A 13 -4.15 -13.18 -10.31
CA PRO A 13 -5.45 -13.74 -9.94
C PRO A 13 -5.56 -13.95 -8.43
N ALA A 14 -6.76 -13.70 -7.88
CA ALA A 14 -7.03 -14.04 -6.49
C ALA A 14 -7.01 -15.56 -6.30
N LEU A 15 -6.51 -16.04 -5.16
CA LEU A 15 -6.52 -17.46 -4.81
C LEU A 15 -7.93 -18.06 -4.85
N GLN A 16 -8.95 -17.27 -4.54
CA GLN A 16 -10.34 -17.69 -4.61
C GLN A 16 -10.76 -18.09 -6.04
N GLY A 17 -10.26 -17.42 -7.06
CA GLY A 17 -10.49 -17.81 -8.46
C GLY A 17 -9.79 -19.10 -8.87
N MET A 18 -8.79 -19.57 -8.11
CA MET A 18 -8.08 -20.82 -8.34
C MET A 18 -8.72 -22.02 -7.63
N ASP A 19 -9.27 -21.80 -6.43
CA ASP A 19 -9.97 -22.83 -5.66
C ASP A 19 -11.16 -22.20 -4.90
N PRO A 20 -12.30 -21.97 -5.58
CA PRO A 20 -13.47 -21.32 -4.99
C PRO A 20 -14.15 -22.15 -3.88
N GLU A 21 -13.86 -23.46 -3.82
CA GLU A 21 -14.43 -24.35 -2.83
C GLU A 21 -13.75 -24.26 -1.45
N LYS A 22 -12.51 -23.74 -1.41
CA LYS A 22 -11.71 -23.73 -0.16
C LYS A 22 -11.28 -22.33 0.28
N VAL A 23 -11.28 -21.35 -0.62
CA VAL A 23 -10.72 -20.03 -0.36
C VAL A 23 -11.82 -19.02 -0.07
N ILE A 24 -11.78 -18.41 1.12
CA ILE A 24 -12.58 -17.24 1.45
C ILE A 24 -11.87 -16.00 0.89
N TYR A 25 -12.56 -15.24 0.03
CA TYR A 25 -12.06 -13.94 -0.42
C TYR A 25 -12.68 -12.82 0.40
N SER A 26 -11.85 -11.89 0.84
CA SER A 26 -12.28 -10.70 1.58
C SER A 26 -11.64 -9.46 1.00
N ASN A 27 -12.43 -8.42 0.75
CA ASN A 27 -11.91 -7.13 0.33
C ASN A 27 -12.80 -5.99 0.83
N SER A 28 -12.34 -4.74 0.66
CA SER A 28 -13.07 -3.54 1.05
C SER A 28 -12.92 -2.45 0.01
N PHE A 29 -13.91 -1.56 -0.04
CA PHE A 29 -13.87 -0.37 -0.90
C PHE A 29 -13.11 0.81 -0.28
N THR A 30 -12.51 0.61 0.89
CA THR A 30 -11.79 1.65 1.64
C THR A 30 -10.68 2.31 0.82
N ARG A 31 -9.91 1.53 0.07
CA ARG A 31 -8.80 2.06 -0.74
C ARG A 31 -9.17 2.32 -2.18
N SER A 32 -10.05 1.48 -2.73
CA SER A 32 -10.50 1.62 -4.12
C SER A 32 -11.48 2.77 -4.33
N LEU A 33 -12.18 3.22 -3.27
CA LEU A 33 -13.10 4.37 -3.33
C LEU A 33 -12.75 5.43 -2.29
N ALA A 34 -13.19 5.24 -1.04
CA ALA A 34 -12.95 6.19 0.04
C ALA A 34 -12.93 5.51 1.41
N PRO A 35 -12.04 5.91 2.32
CA PRO A 35 -11.97 5.37 3.68
C PRO A 35 -13.26 5.55 4.49
N SER A 36 -14.04 6.60 4.21
CA SER A 36 -15.30 6.92 4.89
C SER A 36 -16.45 5.98 4.51
N LEU A 37 -16.38 5.30 3.37
CA LEU A 37 -17.46 4.43 2.88
C LEU A 37 -17.70 3.20 3.78
N ARG A 38 -16.68 2.69 4.42
CA ARG A 38 -16.75 1.58 5.40
C ARG A 38 -17.45 0.31 4.92
N ILE A 39 -17.46 0.04 3.62
CA ILE A 39 -18.03 -1.17 3.02
C ILE A 39 -16.93 -2.17 2.74
N SER A 40 -17.12 -3.39 3.24
CA SER A 40 -16.33 -4.58 2.91
C SER A 40 -17.24 -5.73 2.48
N TYR A 41 -16.68 -6.73 1.83
CA TYR A 41 -17.42 -7.88 1.37
C TYR A 41 -16.62 -9.16 1.51
N LEU A 42 -17.35 -10.27 1.59
CA LEU A 42 -16.81 -11.62 1.64
C LEU A 42 -17.40 -12.43 0.48
N VAL A 43 -16.56 -13.23 -0.17
CA VAL A 43 -16.98 -14.30 -1.07
C VAL A 43 -16.67 -15.62 -0.37
N LEU A 44 -17.71 -16.33 0.00
CA LEU A 44 -17.61 -17.58 0.75
C LEU A 44 -17.65 -18.77 -0.20
N PRO A 45 -16.90 -19.85 0.09
CA PRO A 45 -17.12 -21.15 -0.51
C PRO A 45 -18.58 -21.62 -0.35
N PRO A 46 -19.15 -22.41 -1.28
CA PRO A 46 -20.55 -22.86 -1.22
C PRO A 46 -20.91 -23.52 0.12
N SER A 47 -20.04 -24.39 0.65
CA SER A 47 -20.27 -25.07 1.92
C SER A 47 -20.37 -24.11 3.11
N LEU A 48 -19.56 -23.07 3.14
CA LEU A 48 -19.61 -22.03 4.19
C LEU A 48 -20.77 -21.06 3.96
N LEU A 49 -21.18 -20.82 2.72
CA LEU A 49 -22.33 -20.00 2.41
C LEU A 49 -23.63 -20.63 2.93
N GLU A 50 -23.78 -21.96 2.82
CA GLU A 50 -24.91 -22.68 3.41
C GLU A 50 -24.98 -22.53 4.92
N ILE A 51 -23.85 -22.74 5.61
CA ILE A 51 -23.73 -22.55 7.07
C ILE A 51 -24.05 -21.08 7.44
N TYR A 52 -23.56 -20.13 6.66
CA TYR A 52 -23.83 -18.72 6.89
C TYR A 52 -25.33 -18.42 6.78
N ARG A 53 -26.00 -18.94 5.75
CA ARG A 53 -27.44 -18.76 5.56
C ARG A 53 -28.24 -19.38 6.70
N GLU A 54 -27.86 -20.57 7.15
CA GLU A 54 -28.55 -21.26 8.24
C GLU A 54 -28.39 -20.54 9.58
N LYS A 55 -27.17 -20.07 9.90
CA LYS A 55 -26.81 -19.61 11.25
C LYS A 55 -26.78 -18.11 11.43
N TYR A 56 -26.65 -17.32 10.36
CA TYR A 56 -26.35 -15.89 10.46
C TYR A 56 -27.32 -14.96 9.74
N LEU A 57 -28.32 -15.49 8.99
CA LEU A 57 -29.29 -14.63 8.28
C LEU A 57 -30.18 -13.79 9.21
N PHE A 58 -30.24 -14.11 10.48
CA PHE A 58 -30.99 -13.30 11.44
C PHE A 58 -30.26 -12.01 11.84
N TYR A 59 -28.97 -11.88 11.54
CA TYR A 59 -28.26 -10.61 11.69
C TYR A 59 -28.58 -9.66 10.55
N SER A 60 -28.94 -8.43 10.87
CA SER A 60 -29.10 -7.39 9.86
C SER A 60 -27.75 -7.02 9.26
N CYS A 61 -27.71 -6.79 7.95
CA CYS A 61 -26.52 -6.25 7.33
C CYS A 61 -26.23 -4.84 7.89
N PRO A 62 -25.02 -4.59 8.41
CA PRO A 62 -24.69 -3.28 8.99
C PRO A 62 -24.53 -2.18 7.93
N VAL A 63 -24.42 -2.54 6.64
CA VAL A 63 -24.33 -1.56 5.54
C VAL A 63 -25.72 -1.12 5.14
N PRO A 64 -26.05 0.18 5.22
CA PRO A 64 -27.37 0.68 4.83
C PRO A 64 -27.71 0.39 3.36
N ASN A 65 -28.96 0.06 3.08
CA ASN A 65 -29.42 -0.20 1.71
C ASN A 65 -29.19 0.97 0.75
N PHE A 66 -29.24 2.20 1.25
CA PHE A 66 -28.92 3.39 0.45
C PHE A 66 -27.49 3.35 -0.07
N GLU A 67 -26.53 3.03 0.78
CA GLU A 67 -25.10 2.96 0.41
C GLU A 67 -24.87 1.78 -0.55
N GLN A 68 -25.48 0.62 -0.31
CA GLN A 68 -25.40 -0.53 -1.19
C GLN A 68 -25.94 -0.20 -2.59
N ASN A 69 -27.12 0.42 -2.69
CA ASN A 69 -27.72 0.82 -3.96
C ASN A 69 -26.91 1.91 -4.67
N THR A 70 -26.34 2.86 -3.92
CA THR A 70 -25.46 3.88 -4.49
C THR A 70 -24.21 3.24 -5.10
N LEU A 71 -23.57 2.34 -4.37
CA LEU A 71 -22.40 1.60 -4.85
C LEU A 71 -22.75 0.74 -6.07
N PHE A 72 -23.87 0.02 -6.03
CA PHE A 72 -24.36 -0.75 -7.16
C PHE A 72 -24.52 0.10 -8.42
N ARG A 73 -25.17 1.26 -8.32
CA ARG A 73 -25.33 2.19 -9.45
C ARG A 73 -23.99 2.73 -9.93
N PHE A 74 -23.11 3.08 -9.01
CA PHE A 74 -21.77 3.58 -9.35
C PHE A 74 -20.95 2.55 -10.14
N MET A 75 -21.07 1.28 -9.79
CA MET A 75 -20.43 0.17 -10.51
C MET A 75 -21.14 -0.14 -11.83
N SER A 76 -22.45 -0.31 -11.83
CA SER A 76 -23.22 -0.71 -13.02
C SER A 76 -23.20 0.33 -14.15
N LEU A 77 -22.99 1.60 -13.82
CA LEU A 77 -22.83 2.69 -14.79
C LEU A 77 -21.39 2.90 -15.27
N GLY A 78 -20.45 2.06 -14.84
CA GLY A 78 -19.04 2.13 -15.27
C GLY A 78 -18.21 3.23 -14.59
N TYR A 79 -18.79 3.95 -13.63
CA TYR A 79 -18.06 5.01 -12.91
C TYR A 79 -16.95 4.46 -12.02
N PHE A 80 -17.11 3.25 -11.49
CA PHE A 80 -16.11 2.61 -10.67
C PHE A 80 -14.80 2.34 -11.45
N GLU A 81 -14.91 1.73 -12.63
CA GLU A 81 -13.76 1.46 -13.50
C GLU A 81 -13.08 2.76 -13.95
N SER A 82 -13.87 3.77 -14.32
CA SER A 82 -13.36 5.09 -14.68
C SER A 82 -12.61 5.75 -13.53
N HIS A 83 -13.16 5.64 -12.31
CA HIS A 83 -12.51 6.11 -11.09
C HIS A 83 -11.19 5.38 -10.82
N LEU A 84 -11.18 4.05 -10.86
CA LEU A 84 -9.97 3.24 -10.65
C LEU A 84 -8.87 3.58 -11.66
N ASN A 85 -9.22 3.73 -12.95
CA ASN A 85 -8.25 4.09 -13.98
C ASN A 85 -7.62 5.46 -13.73
N ARG A 86 -8.44 6.46 -13.35
CA ARG A 86 -7.94 7.79 -12.99
C ARG A 86 -7.03 7.75 -11.77
N MET A 87 -7.43 7.02 -10.71
CA MET A 87 -6.63 6.88 -9.50
C MET A 87 -5.33 6.13 -9.74
N ARG A 88 -5.37 5.06 -10.55
CA ARG A 88 -4.17 4.29 -10.94
C ARG A 88 -3.14 5.19 -11.64
N ASN A 89 -3.59 6.02 -12.58
CA ASN A 89 -2.69 6.95 -13.28
C ASN A 89 -2.11 7.99 -12.31
N ALA A 90 -2.93 8.58 -11.44
CA ALA A 90 -2.48 9.56 -10.46
C ALA A 90 -1.48 8.97 -9.44
N TYR A 91 -1.72 7.74 -8.98
CA TYR A 91 -0.81 7.07 -8.06
C TYR A 91 0.49 6.63 -8.75
N LYS A 92 0.40 6.16 -9.98
CA LYS A 92 1.58 5.84 -10.79
C LYS A 92 2.47 7.06 -10.96
N GLU A 93 1.89 8.20 -11.32
CA GLU A 93 2.64 9.46 -11.49
C GLU A 93 3.35 9.87 -10.19
N ARG A 94 2.66 9.84 -9.05
CA ARG A 94 3.26 10.16 -7.74
C ARG A 94 4.38 9.20 -7.37
N ARG A 95 4.18 7.89 -7.60
CA ARG A 95 5.22 6.88 -7.40
C ARG A 95 6.45 7.18 -8.25
N ASP A 96 6.26 7.45 -9.54
CA ASP A 96 7.34 7.72 -10.48
C ASP A 96 8.11 8.99 -10.09
N GLN A 97 7.40 10.05 -9.68
CA GLN A 97 8.01 11.27 -9.17
C GLN A 97 8.82 11.02 -7.89
N LEU A 98 8.29 10.24 -6.95
CA LEU A 98 9.00 9.91 -5.70
C LEU A 98 10.27 9.10 -5.99
N VAL A 99 10.17 8.07 -6.81
CA VAL A 99 11.33 7.24 -7.19
C VAL A 99 12.37 8.09 -7.91
N ALA A 100 11.95 8.89 -8.88
CA ALA A 100 12.87 9.78 -9.62
C ALA A 100 13.55 10.81 -8.70
N ALA A 101 12.81 11.42 -7.78
CA ALA A 101 13.36 12.39 -6.83
C ALA A 101 14.43 11.74 -5.92
N VAL A 102 14.18 10.53 -5.43
CA VAL A 102 15.14 9.79 -4.60
C VAL A 102 16.38 9.40 -5.41
N MET A 103 16.20 8.84 -6.62
CA MET A 103 17.31 8.39 -7.46
C MET A 103 18.20 9.54 -7.94
N ASN A 104 17.63 10.73 -8.14
CA ASN A 104 18.37 11.94 -8.53
C ASN A 104 18.97 12.71 -7.35
N SER A 105 18.67 12.32 -6.10
CA SER A 105 19.25 12.92 -4.89
C SER A 105 20.52 12.19 -4.45
N SER A 106 21.22 12.71 -3.44
CA SER A 106 22.36 12.01 -2.83
C SER A 106 21.99 10.68 -2.17
N LEU A 107 20.69 10.43 -1.95
CA LEU A 107 20.18 9.16 -1.43
C LEU A 107 20.20 8.03 -2.49
N GLY A 108 20.20 8.34 -3.78
CA GLY A 108 20.10 7.34 -4.86
C GLY A 108 21.18 6.25 -4.81
N GLY A 109 22.37 6.56 -4.27
CA GLY A 109 23.43 5.59 -4.07
C GLY A 109 23.37 4.78 -2.76
N SER A 110 22.40 5.08 -1.87
CA SER A 110 22.26 4.45 -0.55
C SER A 110 20.86 3.94 -0.26
N VAL A 111 19.90 4.14 -1.16
CA VAL A 111 18.51 3.70 -1.01
C VAL A 111 18.16 2.69 -2.10
N GLU A 112 17.70 1.53 -1.67
CA GLU A 112 17.05 0.54 -2.53
C GLU A 112 15.54 0.71 -2.41
N VAL A 113 14.85 0.92 -3.54
CA VAL A 113 13.39 1.03 -3.61
C VAL A 113 12.78 -0.33 -3.89
N ILE A 114 11.91 -0.79 -3.00
CA ILE A 114 11.27 -2.11 -3.07
C ILE A 114 9.75 -1.91 -3.16
N GLY A 115 9.07 -2.77 -3.95
CA GLY A 115 7.61 -2.79 -4.05
C GLY A 115 7.02 -1.74 -4.97
N SER A 116 7.77 -1.26 -5.98
CA SER A 116 7.31 -0.23 -6.91
C SER A 116 6.28 -0.69 -7.94
N ASP A 117 6.02 -1.99 -8.08
CA ASP A 117 5.15 -2.53 -9.13
C ASP A 117 3.66 -2.39 -8.83
N ALA A 118 3.30 -2.29 -7.56
CA ALA A 118 1.91 -2.22 -7.11
C ALA A 118 1.80 -1.59 -5.72
N GLY A 119 0.58 -1.18 -5.35
CA GLY A 119 0.26 -0.71 -4.01
C GLY A 119 0.33 0.81 -3.88
N LEU A 120 0.21 1.30 -2.65
CA LEU A 120 0.08 2.71 -2.31
C LEU A 120 1.25 3.22 -1.45
N HIS A 121 2.26 2.39 -1.26
CA HIS A 121 3.47 2.67 -0.48
C HIS A 121 4.67 1.95 -1.09
N LEU A 122 5.85 2.42 -0.76
CA LEU A 122 7.14 1.84 -1.12
C LEU A 122 7.89 1.47 0.15
N LEU A 123 8.78 0.49 0.03
CA LEU A 123 9.80 0.24 1.04
C LEU A 123 11.11 0.86 0.57
N PHE A 124 11.75 1.61 1.45
CA PHE A 124 13.11 2.09 1.26
C PHE A 124 14.03 1.36 2.22
N ARG A 125 14.92 0.53 1.66
CA ARG A 125 16.04 0.00 2.41
C ARG A 125 17.18 1.01 2.31
N VAL A 126 17.60 1.54 3.45
CA VAL A 126 18.60 2.62 3.50
C VAL A 126 19.92 2.09 4.02
N ASN A 127 20.94 2.11 3.17
CA ASN A 127 22.28 1.62 3.50
C ASN A 127 23.23 2.77 3.83
N ASN A 128 22.99 3.42 4.97
CA ASN A 128 23.79 4.54 5.46
C ASN A 128 24.33 4.33 6.89
N GLY A 129 24.22 3.10 7.41
CA GLY A 129 24.66 2.76 8.77
C GLY A 129 23.67 3.15 9.87
N MET A 130 22.53 3.78 9.54
CA MET A 130 21.47 4.06 10.50
C MET A 130 20.55 2.83 10.62
N ASN A 131 20.14 2.51 11.84
CA ASN A 131 19.09 1.52 12.04
C ASN A 131 17.69 2.12 11.80
N GLU A 132 16.67 1.26 11.73
CA GLU A 132 15.28 1.65 11.44
C GLU A 132 14.78 2.77 12.37
N LYS A 133 15.02 2.65 13.69
CA LYS A 133 14.59 3.66 14.67
C LYS A 133 15.23 5.02 14.43
N GLN A 134 16.51 5.02 14.08
CA GLN A 134 17.25 6.24 13.75
C GLN A 134 16.70 6.88 12.46
N LEU A 135 16.42 6.07 11.43
CA LEU A 135 15.81 6.55 10.18
C LEU A 135 14.45 7.21 10.43
N VAL A 136 13.58 6.56 11.20
CA VAL A 136 12.24 7.08 11.54
C VAL A 136 12.34 8.37 12.35
N SER A 137 13.19 8.39 13.40
CA SER A 137 13.31 9.56 14.28
C SER A 137 13.92 10.77 13.57
N SER A 138 14.96 10.56 12.75
CA SER A 138 15.59 11.65 12.00
C SER A 138 14.71 12.21 10.91
N ALA A 139 13.94 11.37 10.19
CA ALA A 139 12.93 11.80 9.25
C ALA A 139 11.84 12.63 9.94
N GLY A 140 11.35 12.17 11.10
CA GLY A 140 10.38 12.88 11.92
C GLY A 140 10.88 14.26 12.38
N ALA A 141 12.13 14.36 12.82
CA ALA A 141 12.76 15.63 13.18
C ALA A 141 12.89 16.59 11.98
N ALA A 142 13.04 16.07 10.76
CA ALA A 142 13.04 16.85 9.53
C ALA A 142 11.61 17.16 9.00
N GLY A 143 10.55 16.76 9.73
CA GLY A 143 9.16 17.01 9.36
C GLY A 143 8.63 16.06 8.27
N VAL A 144 9.24 14.90 8.10
CA VAL A 144 8.76 13.84 7.19
C VAL A 144 8.39 12.61 8.00
N ARG A 145 7.14 12.21 7.94
CA ARG A 145 6.64 11.02 8.63
C ARG A 145 6.88 9.77 7.78
N VAL A 146 7.65 8.85 8.29
CA VAL A 146 7.86 7.50 7.75
C VAL A 146 7.60 6.47 8.86
N TYR A 147 7.44 5.21 8.50
CA TYR A 147 7.20 4.12 9.46
C TYR A 147 8.30 3.08 9.35
N GLY A 148 8.67 2.45 10.45
CA GLY A 148 9.57 1.31 10.43
C GLY A 148 8.89 0.10 9.80
N ALA A 149 9.57 -0.61 8.90
CA ALA A 149 9.00 -1.82 8.31
C ALA A 149 8.81 -2.93 9.34
N GLY A 150 9.63 -2.93 10.40
CA GLY A 150 9.50 -3.85 11.53
C GLY A 150 8.21 -3.71 12.32
N GLU A 151 7.56 -2.53 12.32
CA GLU A 151 6.26 -2.32 12.97
C GLU A 151 5.14 -3.18 12.35
N PHE A 152 5.30 -3.60 11.10
CA PHE A 152 4.32 -4.41 10.35
C PHE A 152 4.71 -5.90 10.31
N SER A 153 5.84 -6.27 10.93
CA SER A 153 6.31 -7.65 10.95
C SER A 153 5.67 -8.41 12.12
N VAL A 154 4.88 -9.43 11.81
CA VAL A 154 4.29 -10.35 12.80
C VAL A 154 5.14 -11.62 12.83
N GLY A 155 5.69 -11.98 13.99
CA GLY A 155 6.46 -13.19 14.18
C GLY A 155 7.90 -12.94 14.60
N ARG A 156 8.84 -13.81 14.18
CA ARG A 156 10.23 -13.75 14.62
C ARG A 156 10.91 -12.45 14.19
N ALA A 157 11.53 -11.78 15.14
CA ALA A 157 12.50 -10.72 14.85
C ALA A 157 13.54 -11.26 13.84
N GLY A 158 13.66 -10.61 12.67
CA GLY A 158 14.61 -11.02 11.63
C GLY A 158 13.99 -11.26 10.24
N ASN A 159 12.67 -11.29 10.09
CA ASN A 159 12.03 -11.45 8.77
C ASN A 159 11.90 -10.12 7.99
N CYS A 160 12.17 -8.98 8.60
CA CYS A 160 12.18 -7.70 7.91
C CYS A 160 13.62 -7.31 7.59
N PRO A 161 13.92 -6.85 6.37
CA PRO A 161 15.25 -6.34 6.04
C PRO A 161 15.60 -5.19 7.00
N GLU A 162 16.79 -5.23 7.57
CA GLU A 162 17.29 -4.18 8.46
C GLU A 162 17.28 -2.82 7.75
N SER A 163 17.13 -1.74 8.53
CA SER A 163 17.19 -0.37 8.04
C SER A 163 16.16 -0.07 6.93
N THR A 164 14.96 -0.66 7.04
CA THR A 164 13.89 -0.50 6.05
C THR A 164 12.75 0.34 6.62
N VAL A 165 12.29 1.31 5.83
CA VAL A 165 11.15 2.17 6.18
C VAL A 165 10.06 2.10 5.12
N VAL A 166 8.81 2.29 5.55
CA VAL A 166 7.62 2.34 4.70
C VAL A 166 7.29 3.79 4.41
N ILE A 167 7.11 4.12 3.14
CA ILE A 167 6.77 5.46 2.65
C ILE A 167 5.48 5.39 1.85
N GLY A 168 4.41 6.01 2.37
CA GLY A 168 3.15 6.18 1.66
C GLY A 168 3.20 7.39 0.74
N TYR A 169 2.74 7.23 -0.51
CA TYR A 169 2.73 8.30 -1.50
C TYR A 169 1.33 8.65 -2.02
N SER A 170 0.34 7.80 -1.79
CA SER A 170 -1.00 7.96 -2.38
C SER A 170 -1.74 9.21 -1.92
N GLY A 171 -1.64 9.58 -0.64
CA GLY A 171 -2.25 10.77 -0.06
C GLY A 171 -1.39 12.02 -0.12
N PHE A 172 -0.19 11.95 -0.70
CA PHE A 172 0.76 13.05 -0.69
C PHE A 172 0.58 13.94 -1.93
N PRO A 173 0.44 15.27 -1.79
CA PRO A 173 0.38 16.17 -2.94
C PRO A 173 1.67 16.09 -3.75
N ALA A 174 1.56 15.99 -5.09
CA ALA A 174 2.70 15.80 -5.98
C ALA A 174 3.78 16.89 -5.82
N GLN A 175 3.38 18.16 -5.65
CA GLN A 175 4.28 19.28 -5.42
C GLN A 175 5.12 19.18 -4.14
N ASN A 176 4.72 18.37 -3.18
CA ASN A 176 5.43 18.20 -1.92
C ASN A 176 6.43 17.03 -1.94
N ILE A 177 6.48 16.26 -3.01
CA ILE A 177 7.36 15.07 -3.12
C ILE A 177 8.83 15.50 -3.11
N ALA A 178 9.23 16.40 -4.00
CA ALA A 178 10.63 16.86 -4.07
C ALA A 178 11.09 17.53 -2.76
N PRO A 179 10.32 18.46 -2.15
CA PRO A 179 10.68 19.02 -0.83
C PRO A 179 10.78 17.96 0.28
N ALA A 180 9.95 16.91 0.25
CA ALA A 180 10.06 15.84 1.24
C ALA A 180 11.33 15.00 1.06
N VAL A 181 11.69 14.69 -0.19
CA VAL A 181 12.95 13.98 -0.48
C VAL A 181 14.17 14.81 -0.08
N GLU A 182 14.20 16.11 -0.31
CA GLU A 182 15.27 17.01 0.16
C GLU A 182 15.42 17.00 1.69
N ARG A 183 14.30 16.92 2.42
CA ARG A 183 14.32 16.79 3.88
C ARG A 183 14.86 15.43 4.33
N LEU A 184 14.45 14.35 3.67
CA LEU A 184 14.98 13.01 3.93
C LEU A 184 16.48 12.94 3.61
N GLU A 185 16.92 13.56 2.53
CA GLU A 185 18.32 13.65 2.15
C GLU A 185 19.16 14.27 3.28
N ARG A 186 18.73 15.39 3.82
CA ARG A 186 19.40 16.05 4.95
C ARG A 186 19.35 15.20 6.24
N ALA A 187 18.21 14.55 6.51
CA ALA A 187 18.02 13.71 7.68
C ALA A 187 18.89 12.45 7.66
N TRP A 188 19.11 11.88 6.48
CA TRP A 188 19.82 10.59 6.31
C TRP A 188 21.24 10.74 5.76
N ALA A 189 21.73 11.98 5.54
CA ALA A 189 23.08 12.25 5.05
C ALA A 189 24.20 11.93 6.06
N GLY A 190 23.89 11.79 7.34
CA GLY A 190 24.88 11.64 8.43
C GLY A 190 25.43 10.23 8.63
N GLY A 191 25.02 9.22 7.86
CA GLY A 191 25.45 7.85 7.99
C GLY A 191 26.67 7.50 7.11
N LYS A 192 27.46 6.51 7.52
CA LYS A 192 28.55 5.96 6.69
C LYS A 192 27.95 5.12 5.56
N LYS A 193 28.24 5.47 4.30
CA LYS A 193 27.84 4.67 3.13
C LYS A 193 28.52 3.28 3.22
N THR A 194 27.72 2.23 3.34
CA THR A 194 28.14 0.85 3.11
C THR A 194 27.53 0.39 1.78
N ALA A 195 28.33 -0.28 0.92
CA ALA A 195 27.79 -0.77 -0.36
C ALA A 195 26.76 -1.88 -0.14
N PHE A 196 25.73 -1.95 -0.97
CA PHE A 196 24.82 -3.10 -0.97
C PHE A 196 25.60 -4.37 -1.29
N PRO A 197 25.41 -5.47 -0.56
CA PRO A 197 25.96 -6.74 -0.97
C PRO A 197 25.41 -7.09 -2.34
N THR A 198 26.29 -7.25 -3.32
CA THR A 198 25.93 -7.80 -4.63
C THR A 198 25.45 -9.23 -4.46
N ALA A 199 24.21 -9.51 -4.88
CA ALA A 199 23.62 -10.83 -4.90
C ALA A 199 24.32 -11.75 -5.90
#